data_60363886ecc8b48aa012ab33caea79e1
#
_entry.id   60363886ecc8b48aa012ab33caea79e1
#
_cell.length_a   1.000
_cell.length_b   1.000
_cell.length_c   1.000
_cell.angle_alpha   90.00
_cell.angle_beta   90.00
_cell.angle_gamma   90.00
#
_symmetry.space_group_name_H-M   'P 1'
#
loop_
_entity.id
_entity.type
_entity.pdbx_description
1 polymer ?
#
loop_
_entity_poly.entity_id
_entity_poly.type
_entity_poly.pdbx_seq_one_letter_code
_entity_poly.pdbx_strand_id
1 'polypeptide(L)'
;MTALLDRAPLGVAVRITRIDWNAISVDEGRRLREFGLMEGCEIVPLHRGSLFSRDPLALTIGRMKVISRSRQAAAIEVEPAAA
;
A
#
# COMPACT_ATOMS: atom_id res chain seq x y z
N MET A 1 5.22 7.18 -14.03
CA MET A 1 5.87 5.88 -13.83
C MET A 1 5.19 5.15 -12.67
N THR A 2 4.81 3.91 -12.88
CA THR A 2 4.17 3.11 -11.84
C THR A 2 5.18 2.16 -11.21
N ALA A 3 4.92 1.79 -9.96
CA ALA A 3 5.71 0.81 -9.24
C ALA A 3 4.77 0.02 -8.33
N LEU A 4 5.24 -1.11 -7.83
CA LEU A 4 4.49 -1.84 -6.83
C LEU A 4 4.67 -1.17 -5.47
N LEU A 5 3.64 -1.21 -4.64
CA LEU A 5 3.68 -0.53 -3.34
C LEU A 5 4.80 -1.06 -2.45
N ASP A 6 5.12 -2.35 -2.53
CA ASP A 6 6.19 -2.93 -1.72
C ASP A 6 7.58 -2.41 -2.12
N ARG A 7 7.67 -1.71 -3.24
CA ARG A 7 8.92 -1.10 -3.73
C ARG A 7 8.87 0.42 -3.76
N ALA A 8 7.76 1.01 -3.36
CA ALA A 8 7.61 2.46 -3.39
C ALA A 8 8.54 3.13 -2.38
N PRO A 9 9.01 4.35 -2.68
CA PRO A 9 9.87 5.06 -1.74
C PRO A 9 9.10 5.40 -0.45
N LEU A 10 9.79 5.31 0.68
CA LEU A 10 9.19 5.61 1.98
C LEU A 10 9.10 7.11 2.18
N GLY A 11 8.05 7.54 2.88
CA GLY A 11 7.88 8.94 3.23
C GLY A 11 7.37 9.82 2.10
N VAL A 12 7.04 9.24 0.95
CA VAL A 12 6.58 9.99 -0.22
C VAL A 12 5.15 9.59 -0.53
N ALA A 13 4.29 10.56 -0.75
CA ALA A 13 2.90 10.29 -1.11
C ALA A 13 2.82 9.66 -2.49
N VAL A 14 2.06 8.59 -2.59
CA VAL A 14 1.80 7.90 -3.86
C VAL A 14 0.30 7.70 -4.01
N ARG A 15 -0.15 7.56 -5.27
CA ARG A 15 -1.54 7.30 -5.58
C ARG A 15 -1.68 5.88 -6.08
N ILE A 16 -2.69 5.17 -5.59
CA ILE A 16 -2.97 3.81 -6.05
C ILE A 16 -3.58 3.88 -7.43
N THR A 17 -2.94 3.20 -8.39
CA THR A 17 -3.44 3.14 -9.76
C THR A 17 -4.20 1.86 -10.04
N ARG A 18 -3.81 0.76 -9.39
CA ARG A 18 -4.42 -0.54 -9.65
C ARG A 18 -4.20 -1.45 -8.45
N ILE A 19 -5.22 -2.22 -8.11
CA ILE A 19 -5.14 -3.26 -7.08
C ILE A 19 -5.58 -4.58 -7.70
N ASP A 20 -4.72 -5.60 -7.59
CA ASP A 20 -5.09 -6.95 -8.01
C ASP A 20 -5.78 -7.64 -6.84
N TRP A 21 -7.09 -7.46 -6.76
CA TRP A 21 -7.89 -8.02 -5.68
C TRP A 21 -7.85 -9.55 -5.66
N ASN A 22 -7.57 -10.18 -6.80
CA ASN A 22 -7.47 -11.64 -6.86
C ASN A 22 -6.22 -12.17 -6.17
N ALA A 23 -5.20 -11.34 -6.01
CA ALA A 23 -3.97 -11.71 -5.32
C ALA A 23 -4.04 -11.46 -3.82
N ILE A 24 -5.15 -10.91 -3.34
CA ILE A 24 -5.36 -10.59 -1.93
C ILE A 24 -6.53 -11.45 -1.43
N SER A 25 -6.41 -12.02 -0.23
CA SER A 25 -7.49 -12.84 0.31
C SER A 25 -8.75 -11.97 0.49
N VAL A 26 -9.92 -12.64 0.49
CA VAL A 26 -11.21 -11.94 0.60
C VAL A 26 -11.28 -11.14 1.91
N ASP A 27 -10.83 -11.72 3.01
CA ASP A 27 -10.89 -11.06 4.32
C ASP A 27 -9.95 -9.86 4.38
N GLU A 28 -8.75 -10.00 3.86
CA GLU A 28 -7.78 -8.92 3.82
C GLU A 28 -8.23 -7.80 2.88
N GLY A 29 -8.78 -8.15 1.74
CA GLY A 29 -9.32 -7.18 0.81
C GLY A 29 -10.46 -6.38 1.40
N ARG A 30 -11.35 -7.05 2.14
CA ARG A 30 -12.44 -6.36 2.83
C ARG A 30 -11.89 -5.38 3.84
N ARG A 31 -10.91 -5.80 4.64
CA ARG A 31 -10.30 -4.95 5.66
C ARG A 31 -9.66 -3.71 5.05
N LEU A 32 -8.90 -3.89 3.96
CA LEU A 32 -8.27 -2.77 3.28
C LEU A 32 -9.29 -1.79 2.74
N ARG A 33 -10.39 -2.30 2.15
CA ARG A 33 -11.46 -1.43 1.65
C ARG A 33 -12.16 -0.68 2.77
N GLU A 34 -12.32 -1.32 3.92
CA GLU A 34 -12.92 -0.66 5.09
C GLU A 34 -12.05 0.50 5.58
N PHE A 35 -10.74 0.41 5.40
CA PHE A 35 -9.83 1.50 5.72
C PHE A 35 -9.78 2.58 4.62
N GLY A 36 -10.47 2.36 3.50
CA GLY A 36 -10.49 3.32 2.41
C GLY A 36 -9.44 3.09 1.34
N LEU A 37 -8.77 1.93 1.36
CA LEU A 37 -7.74 1.63 0.36
C LEU A 37 -8.41 1.17 -0.93
N MET A 38 -8.30 1.98 -1.96
CA MET A 38 -8.90 1.71 -3.25
C MET A 38 -8.14 2.48 -4.33
N GLU A 39 -8.43 2.14 -5.60
CA GLU A 39 -7.82 2.86 -6.72
C GLU A 39 -8.15 4.35 -6.61
N GLY A 40 -7.16 5.18 -6.87
CA GLY A 40 -7.30 6.62 -6.83
C GLY A 40 -6.96 7.24 -5.48
N CYS A 41 -6.86 6.45 -4.40
CA CYS A 41 -6.55 7.04 -3.12
C CYS A 41 -5.05 7.31 -2.97
N GLU A 42 -4.74 8.28 -2.13
CA GLU A 42 -3.38 8.70 -1.85
C GLU A 42 -2.93 8.11 -0.52
N ILE A 43 -1.75 7.52 -0.51
CA ILE A 43 -1.19 6.91 0.69
C ILE A 43 0.27 7.31 0.84
N VAL A 44 0.80 7.15 2.04
CA VAL A 44 2.22 7.42 2.30
C VAL A 44 2.82 6.18 2.97
N PRO A 45 3.69 5.44 2.28
CA PRO A 45 4.45 4.38 2.93
C PRO A 45 5.39 4.99 3.96
N LEU A 46 5.41 4.47 5.17
CA LEU A 46 6.20 5.04 6.26
C LEU A 46 7.49 4.27 6.53
N HIS A 47 7.38 2.96 6.68
CA HIS A 47 8.55 2.11 6.87
C HIS A 47 8.20 0.65 6.64
N ARG A 48 9.22 -0.14 6.38
CA ARG A 48 9.09 -1.56 6.11
C ARG A 48 9.80 -2.36 7.17
N GLY A 49 9.09 -3.37 7.64
CA GLY A 49 9.59 -4.53 8.30
C GLY A 49 10.59 -4.35 9.42
N SER A 50 11.40 -5.37 9.51
CA SER A 50 12.47 -5.48 10.47
C SER A 50 13.80 -5.59 9.72
N LEU A 51 14.88 -5.87 10.47
CA LEU A 51 16.23 -6.02 9.92
C LEU A 51 16.32 -7.02 8.77
N PHE A 52 15.50 -8.07 8.81
CA PHE A 52 15.64 -9.20 7.88
C PHE A 52 14.45 -9.36 6.95
N SER A 53 13.46 -8.50 7.03
CA SER A 53 12.23 -8.66 6.26
C SER A 53 11.63 -7.32 5.92
N ARG A 54 10.94 -7.26 4.77
CA ARG A 54 10.16 -6.08 4.39
C ARG A 54 8.75 -6.11 4.97
N ASP A 55 8.40 -7.16 5.68
CA ASP A 55 7.12 -7.32 6.35
C ASP A 55 7.19 -6.86 7.80
N PRO A 56 6.15 -6.20 8.28
CA PRO A 56 5.06 -5.60 7.52
C PRO A 56 5.41 -4.22 6.96
N LEU A 57 4.59 -3.71 6.06
CA LEU A 57 4.69 -2.34 5.58
C LEU A 57 3.72 -1.47 6.37
N ALA A 58 4.22 -0.43 7.01
CA ALA A 58 3.37 0.57 7.64
C ALA A 58 3.14 1.72 6.67
N LEU A 59 1.89 2.14 6.53
CA LEU A 59 1.52 3.22 5.63
C LEU A 59 0.40 4.05 6.24
N THR A 60 0.17 5.24 5.71
CA THR A 60 -0.98 6.05 6.12
C THR A 60 -1.99 6.15 4.98
N ILE A 61 -3.26 6.09 5.36
CA ILE A 61 -4.39 6.40 4.48
C ILE A 61 -5.11 7.57 5.16
N GLY A 62 -4.96 8.77 4.59
CA GLY A 62 -5.43 9.96 5.27
C GLY A 62 -4.69 10.13 6.60
N ARG A 63 -5.44 10.13 7.70
CA ARG A 63 -4.86 10.26 9.04
C ARG A 63 -4.66 8.91 9.73
N MET A 64 -5.03 7.82 9.07
CA MET A 64 -5.00 6.50 9.68
C MET A 64 -3.72 5.77 9.32
N LYS A 65 -3.06 5.19 10.32
CA LYS A 65 -1.90 4.32 10.08
C LYS A 65 -2.38 2.89 9.94
N VAL A 66 -1.95 2.24 8.88
CA VAL A 66 -2.37 0.87 8.54
C VAL A 66 -1.14 0.01 8.35
N ILE A 67 -1.24 -1.24 8.76
CA ILE A 67 -0.18 -2.24 8.56
C ILE A 67 -0.64 -3.19 7.47
N SER A 68 0.21 -3.38 6.47
CA SER A 68 -0.04 -4.27 5.35
C SER A 68 1.09 -5.28 5.21
N ARG A 69 0.77 -6.48 4.79
CA ARG A 69 1.79 -7.49 4.48
C ARG A 69 2.39 -7.21 3.11
N SER A 70 3.66 -7.60 2.93
CA SER A 70 4.35 -7.33 1.67
C SER A 70 3.68 -8.00 0.47
N ARG A 71 3.08 -9.17 0.65
CA ARG A 71 2.35 -9.83 -0.45
C ARG A 71 1.12 -9.04 -0.88
N GLN A 72 0.48 -8.32 0.04
CA GLN A 72 -0.62 -7.42 -0.31
C GLN A 72 -0.09 -6.19 -1.04
N ALA A 73 1.01 -5.64 -0.53
CA ALA A 73 1.64 -4.48 -1.17
C ALA A 73 2.14 -4.83 -2.58
N ALA A 74 2.55 -6.06 -2.81
CA ALA A 74 2.98 -6.50 -4.14
C ALA A 74 1.82 -6.59 -5.13
N ALA A 75 0.57 -6.60 -4.65
CA ALA A 75 -0.61 -6.62 -5.49
C ALA A 75 -1.13 -5.22 -5.81
N ILE A 76 -0.47 -4.18 -5.33
CA ILE A 76 -0.93 -2.79 -5.45
C ILE A 76 0.08 -2.01 -6.28
N GLU A 77 -0.41 -1.41 -7.36
CA GLU A 77 0.41 -0.53 -8.21
C GLU A 77 0.15 0.91 -7.82
N VAL A 78 1.22 1.68 -7.75
CA VAL A 78 1.15 3.08 -7.34
C VAL A 78 1.96 3.95 -8.31
N GLU A 79 1.69 5.24 -8.29
CA GLU A 79 2.45 6.26 -9.01
C GLU A 79 2.69 7.44 -8.08
N PRO A 80 3.66 8.32 -8.37
CA PRO A 80 3.83 9.52 -7.56
C PRO A 80 2.56 10.33 -7.51
N ALA A 81 2.16 10.75 -6.30
CA ALA A 81 0.93 11.53 -6.14
C ALA A 81 1.12 12.99 -6.51
N ALA A 82 2.32 13.50 -6.35
CA ALA A 82 2.60 14.89 -6.66
C ALA A 82 2.63 15.11 -8.17
N ALA A 83 1.93 16.12 -8.60
CA ALA A 83 1.96 16.53 -9.99
C ALA A 83 3.26 17.32 -10.27
#